data_057495bfe5298183662a201c8a135eb6
#
_entry.id   057495bfe5298183662a201c8a135eb6
#
_cell.length_a   1.000
_cell.length_b   1.000
_cell.length_c   1.000
_cell.angle_alpha   90.00
_cell.angle_beta   90.00
_cell.angle_gamma   90.00
#
_symmetry.space_group_name_H-M   'P 1'
#
loop_
_entity.id
_entity.type
_entity.pdbx_description
1 polymer ?
#
loop_
_entity_poly.entity_id
_entity_poly.type
_entity_poly.pdbx_seq_one_letter_code
_entity_poly.pdbx_strand_id
1 'polypeptide(L)'
;MRKLFVIAFLSLSVAAFAQSERTTDFGGIVSTEAEAGLGGPFGLSVEEELRFDHNCTQFDRWLNSVGVDYSCLHNRMNIGLTADYIRRHNDRGYYENRGRLGLQVTYTEEYRRFKFQVRSKAIGTFFDERTGAHRVNPRLYWRNRMKVTYQPLYSRFKYALSTELFWLTNDPKKGGLDNLRTVLSVDYRLARRYTLSAFARMDNDLWVNNPVDRFYFGLTLKAKY
;
A
#
# COMPACT_ATOMS: atom_id res chain seq x y z
N MET A 1 12.81 22.19 -14.13
CA MET A 1 12.70 21.41 -12.90
C MET A 1 11.70 20.24 -12.96
N ARG A 2 10.52 20.36 -13.61
CA ARG A 2 9.52 19.25 -13.70
C ARG A 2 10.00 17.97 -14.42
N LYS A 3 10.88 18.06 -15.41
CA LYS A 3 11.38 16.89 -16.17
C LYS A 3 12.46 16.09 -15.43
N LEU A 4 13.22 16.72 -14.54
CA LEU A 4 14.26 16.07 -13.75
C LEU A 4 13.73 15.10 -12.67
N PHE A 5 12.57 15.41 -12.07
CA PHE A 5 11.95 14.53 -11.07
C PHE A 5 11.44 13.21 -11.64
N VAL A 6 10.92 13.22 -12.88
CA VAL A 6 10.43 11.99 -13.52
C VAL A 6 11.58 11.07 -13.92
N ILE A 7 12.70 11.64 -14.38
CA ILE A 7 13.89 10.87 -14.77
C ILE A 7 14.59 10.26 -13.54
N ALA A 8 14.70 11.00 -12.44
CA ALA A 8 15.27 10.50 -11.20
C ALA A 8 14.45 9.35 -10.60
N PHE A 9 13.14 9.36 -10.78
CA PHE A 9 12.26 8.30 -10.27
C PHE A 9 12.30 7.02 -11.11
N LEU A 10 12.43 7.16 -12.43
CA LEU A 10 12.64 6.02 -13.34
C LEU A 10 14.01 5.36 -13.13
N SER A 11 15.06 6.14 -12.84
CA SER A 11 16.39 5.58 -12.60
C SER A 11 16.50 4.81 -11.28
N LEU A 12 15.75 5.19 -10.23
CA LEU A 12 15.71 4.42 -8.97
C LEU A 12 15.08 3.03 -9.16
N SER A 13 14.07 2.90 -10.03
CA SER A 13 13.43 1.62 -10.29
C SER A 13 14.35 0.64 -11.05
N VAL A 14 15.22 1.14 -11.91
CA VAL A 14 16.17 0.31 -12.67
C VAL A 14 17.34 -0.18 -11.80
N ALA A 15 17.80 0.62 -10.85
CA ALA A 15 18.90 0.24 -9.95
C ALA A 15 18.53 -0.91 -8.98
N ALA A 16 17.25 -1.09 -8.69
CA ALA A 16 16.77 -2.16 -7.80
C ALA A 16 16.90 -3.58 -8.41
N PHE A 17 17.04 -3.69 -9.73
CA PHE A 17 17.17 -4.99 -10.42
C PHE A 17 18.60 -5.54 -10.52
N ALA A 18 19.60 -4.80 -10.05
CA ALA A 18 21.02 -5.15 -10.24
C ALA A 18 21.60 -6.05 -9.13
N GLN A 19 20.79 -6.59 -8.20
CA GLN A 19 21.30 -7.39 -7.09
C GLN A 19 20.99 -8.89 -7.22
N SER A 20 22.02 -9.73 -6.91
CA SER A 20 22.01 -11.10 -6.39
C SER A 20 20.82 -12.03 -6.76
N GLU A 21 21.02 -13.30 -6.81
CA GLU A 21 19.95 -14.31 -7.00
C GLU A 21 18.72 -14.00 -6.15
N ARG A 22 17.63 -13.59 -6.80
CA ARG A 22 16.35 -13.23 -6.19
C ARG A 22 15.40 -14.41 -6.32
N THR A 23 14.76 -14.76 -5.22
CA THR A 23 13.67 -15.73 -5.29
C THR A 23 12.38 -15.00 -5.66
N THR A 24 11.52 -15.66 -6.43
CA THR A 24 10.24 -15.09 -6.88
C THR A 24 9.08 -15.87 -6.28
N ASP A 25 8.09 -15.16 -5.75
CA ASP A 25 6.85 -15.75 -5.25
C ASP A 25 5.64 -15.06 -5.87
N PHE A 26 4.57 -15.83 -6.13
CA PHE A 26 3.31 -15.32 -6.65
C PHE A 26 2.23 -15.46 -5.60
N GLY A 27 1.34 -14.47 -5.53
CA GLY A 27 0.24 -14.47 -4.59
C GLY A 27 -1.04 -13.84 -5.13
N GLY A 28 -2.12 -14.04 -4.38
CA GLY A 28 -3.44 -13.49 -4.66
C GLY A 28 -3.90 -12.54 -3.55
N ILE A 29 -4.65 -11.50 -3.92
CA ILE A 29 -5.26 -10.56 -2.97
C ILE A 29 -6.72 -10.35 -3.35
N VAL A 30 -7.61 -10.50 -2.36
CA VAL A 30 -9.02 -10.12 -2.48
C VAL A 30 -9.34 -9.14 -1.38
N SER A 31 -9.94 -8.01 -1.72
CA SER A 31 -10.26 -6.98 -0.74
C SER A 31 -11.59 -6.29 -1.00
N THR A 32 -12.14 -5.72 0.05
CA THR A 32 -13.27 -4.81 0.02
C THR A 32 -12.87 -3.50 0.68
N GLU A 33 -13.30 -2.40 0.14
CA GLU A 33 -13.04 -1.06 0.64
C GLU A 33 -14.33 -0.25 0.64
N ALA A 34 -14.67 0.37 1.76
CA ALA A 34 -15.82 1.26 1.88
C ALA A 34 -15.36 2.62 2.39
N GLU A 35 -15.79 3.68 1.70
CA GLU A 35 -15.56 5.08 2.10
C GLU A 35 -16.90 5.76 2.33
N ALA A 36 -17.01 6.54 3.41
CA ALA A 36 -18.19 7.34 3.72
C ALA A 36 -17.79 8.74 4.17
N GLY A 37 -18.51 9.77 3.69
CA GLY A 37 -18.42 11.12 4.22
C GLY A 37 -19.16 11.23 5.54
N LEU A 38 -18.48 11.72 6.60
CA LEU A 38 -19.09 11.95 7.92
C LEU A 38 -19.71 13.34 8.07
N GLY A 39 -19.73 14.12 6.99
CA GLY A 39 -20.15 15.52 6.98
C GLY A 39 -18.96 16.48 7.10
N GLY A 40 -19.06 17.63 6.43
CA GLY A 40 -17.95 18.59 6.34
C GLY A 40 -16.70 17.97 5.71
N PRO A 41 -15.51 18.22 6.29
CA PRO A 41 -14.23 17.75 5.73
C PRO A 41 -13.83 16.34 6.19
N PHE A 42 -14.66 15.64 6.99
CA PHE A 42 -14.32 14.36 7.59
C PHE A 42 -14.79 13.19 6.73
N GLY A 43 -13.94 12.16 6.62
CA GLY A 43 -14.22 10.90 5.97
C GLY A 43 -13.91 9.71 6.88
N LEU A 44 -14.60 8.59 6.63
CA LEU A 44 -14.37 7.29 7.24
C LEU A 44 -14.05 6.29 6.15
N SER A 45 -13.06 5.45 6.37
CA SER A 45 -12.74 4.33 5.49
C SER A 45 -12.66 3.03 6.28
N VAL A 46 -13.11 1.95 5.67
CA VAL A 46 -12.97 0.59 6.19
C VAL A 46 -12.46 -0.27 5.05
N GLU A 47 -11.44 -1.09 5.33
CA GLU A 47 -10.85 -2.02 4.36
C GLU A 47 -10.72 -3.40 5.00
N GLU A 48 -11.06 -4.43 4.24
CA GLU A 48 -10.79 -5.82 4.55
C GLU A 48 -9.99 -6.44 3.41
N GLU A 49 -8.85 -7.08 3.72
CA GLU A 49 -7.96 -7.72 2.74
C GLU A 49 -7.67 -9.16 3.17
N LEU A 50 -7.86 -10.10 2.25
CA LEU A 50 -7.38 -11.47 2.34
C LEU A 50 -6.23 -11.64 1.35
N ARG A 51 -5.12 -12.21 1.83
CA ARG A 51 -3.93 -12.43 1.01
C ARG A 51 -3.49 -13.88 1.05
N PHE A 52 -3.06 -14.35 -0.10
CA PHE A 52 -2.49 -15.67 -0.31
C PHE A 52 -1.09 -15.52 -0.91
N ASP A 53 -0.15 -16.35 -0.52
CA ASP A 53 1.21 -16.44 -1.03
C ASP A 53 1.56 -17.87 -1.44
N HIS A 54 2.85 -18.17 -1.70
CA HIS A 54 3.31 -19.48 -2.15
C HIS A 54 2.52 -20.00 -3.38
N ASN A 55 2.53 -19.20 -4.46
CA ASN A 55 1.75 -19.46 -5.68
C ASN A 55 0.24 -19.61 -5.42
N CYS A 56 -0.31 -18.78 -4.52
CA CYS A 56 -1.71 -18.77 -4.08
C CYS A 56 -2.17 -20.05 -3.34
N THR A 57 -1.26 -20.89 -2.87
CA THR A 57 -1.59 -22.12 -2.16
C THR A 57 -1.69 -21.96 -0.66
N GLN A 58 -1.08 -20.90 -0.09
CA GLN A 58 -1.06 -20.66 1.34
C GLN A 58 -1.73 -19.35 1.70
N PHE A 59 -2.58 -19.38 2.73
CA PHE A 59 -3.13 -18.16 3.31
C PHE A 59 -2.05 -17.40 4.08
N ASP A 60 -1.70 -16.17 3.63
CA ASP A 60 -0.69 -15.31 4.27
C ASP A 60 -1.32 -14.50 5.41
N ARG A 61 -2.38 -13.72 5.09
CA ARG A 61 -2.93 -12.81 6.10
C ARG A 61 -4.38 -12.40 5.85
N TRP A 62 -5.00 -12.05 6.95
CA TRP A 62 -6.23 -11.29 7.01
C TRP A 62 -5.94 -9.92 7.64
N LEU A 63 -6.36 -8.86 6.96
CA LEU A 63 -6.18 -7.48 7.41
C LEU A 63 -7.54 -6.80 7.47
N ASN A 64 -7.81 -6.13 8.58
CA ASN A 64 -8.91 -5.19 8.74
C ASN A 64 -8.33 -3.83 9.07
N SER A 65 -8.78 -2.81 8.38
CA SER A 65 -8.33 -1.43 8.56
C SER A 65 -9.53 -0.50 8.74
N VAL A 66 -9.41 0.41 9.67
CA VAL A 66 -10.33 1.54 9.84
C VAL A 66 -9.53 2.81 9.77
N GLY A 67 -10.01 3.78 9.00
CA GLY A 67 -9.37 5.07 8.82
C GLY A 67 -10.33 6.23 8.98
N VAL A 68 -9.84 7.32 9.56
CA VAL A 68 -10.54 8.60 9.60
C VAL A 68 -9.64 9.63 8.95
N ASP A 69 -10.21 10.44 8.08
CA ASP A 69 -9.49 11.50 7.39
C ASP A 69 -10.17 12.85 7.46
N TYR A 70 -9.32 13.87 7.39
CA TYR A 70 -9.66 15.27 7.35
C TYR A 70 -9.15 15.89 6.06
N SER A 71 -10.05 16.40 5.23
CA SER A 71 -9.73 17.08 3.97
C SER A 71 -9.59 18.58 4.19
N CYS A 72 -8.48 19.17 3.73
CA CYS A 72 -8.20 20.58 3.80
C CYS A 72 -7.65 21.12 2.48
N LEU A 73 -7.31 22.41 2.41
CA LEU A 73 -6.84 23.09 1.21
C LEU A 73 -7.72 22.83 -0.03
N HIS A 74 -9.04 23.02 0.11
CA HIS A 74 -10.02 22.76 -0.97
C HIS A 74 -9.92 21.32 -1.50
N ASN A 75 -9.84 20.32 -0.61
CA ASN A 75 -9.70 18.89 -0.90
C ASN A 75 -8.39 18.50 -1.63
N ARG A 76 -7.40 19.37 -1.67
CA ARG A 76 -6.07 19.03 -2.22
C ARG A 76 -5.19 18.31 -1.22
N MET A 77 -5.38 18.53 0.07
CA MET A 77 -4.64 17.87 1.13
C MET A 77 -5.60 17.08 2.03
N ASN A 78 -5.20 15.85 2.34
CA ASN A 78 -5.93 14.97 3.23
C ASN A 78 -4.97 14.46 4.31
N ILE A 79 -5.36 14.58 5.58
CA ILE A 79 -4.63 14.08 6.74
C ILE A 79 -5.46 12.94 7.31
N GLY A 80 -4.87 11.75 7.46
CA GLY A 80 -5.59 10.57 7.90
C GLY A 80 -4.89 9.81 9.02
N LEU A 81 -5.71 9.23 9.90
CA LEU A 81 -5.30 8.25 10.89
C LEU A 81 -5.85 6.89 10.50
N THR A 82 -5.07 5.84 10.64
CA THR A 82 -5.50 4.47 10.36
C THR A 82 -5.15 3.55 11.53
N ALA A 83 -6.05 2.62 11.84
CA ALA A 83 -5.83 1.54 12.76
C ALA A 83 -6.11 0.22 12.05
N ASP A 84 -5.12 -0.67 12.02
CA ASP A 84 -5.24 -1.94 11.35
C ASP A 84 -5.07 -3.09 12.35
N TYR A 85 -5.88 -4.12 12.20
CA TYR A 85 -5.68 -5.43 12.80
C TYR A 85 -5.26 -6.42 11.73
N ILE A 86 -4.18 -7.14 11.96
CA ILE A 86 -3.60 -8.09 11.01
C ILE A 86 -3.41 -9.43 11.72
N ARG A 87 -4.02 -10.48 11.17
CA ARG A 87 -3.72 -11.86 11.53
C ARG A 87 -2.92 -12.47 10.39
N ARG A 88 -1.66 -12.79 10.65
CA ARG A 88 -0.73 -13.29 9.65
C ARG A 88 -0.26 -14.70 9.96
N HIS A 89 -0.20 -15.55 8.94
CA HIS A 89 0.48 -16.83 9.02
C HIS A 89 2.00 -16.59 9.04
N ASN A 90 2.71 -17.21 9.98
CA ASN A 90 4.16 -17.11 10.10
C ASN A 90 4.80 -18.35 9.47
N ASP A 91 5.99 -18.20 8.91
CA ASP A 91 6.80 -19.29 8.30
C ASP A 91 7.09 -20.46 9.28
N ARG A 92 6.87 -20.24 10.59
CA ARG A 92 6.97 -21.27 11.64
C ARG A 92 5.68 -22.06 11.86
N GLY A 93 4.65 -21.88 11.03
CA GLY A 93 3.39 -22.63 11.05
C GLY A 93 2.34 -22.17 12.08
N TYR A 94 2.46 -20.96 12.65
CA TYR A 94 1.45 -20.40 13.54
C TYR A 94 0.94 -19.05 13.07
N TYR A 95 -0.24 -18.65 13.58
CA TYR A 95 -0.81 -17.32 13.32
C TYR A 95 -0.35 -16.31 14.36
N GLU A 96 0.08 -15.15 13.87
CA GLU A 96 0.51 -14.02 14.68
C GLU A 96 -0.47 -12.86 14.51
N ASN A 97 -0.86 -12.24 15.63
CA ASN A 97 -1.68 -11.04 15.63
C ASN A 97 -0.78 -9.81 15.67
N ARG A 98 -1.13 -8.82 14.85
CA ARG A 98 -0.41 -7.54 14.78
C ARG A 98 -1.41 -6.40 14.82
N GLY A 99 -1.15 -5.41 15.66
CA GLY A 99 -1.80 -4.11 15.62
C GLY A 99 -0.95 -3.14 14.84
N ARG A 100 -1.54 -2.26 14.06
CA ARG A 100 -0.82 -1.23 13.32
C ARG A 100 -1.55 0.10 13.40
N LEU A 101 -0.82 1.16 13.75
CA LEU A 101 -1.32 2.54 13.75
C LEU A 101 -0.55 3.33 12.69
N GLY A 102 -1.26 4.17 11.97
CA GLY A 102 -0.68 4.99 10.91
C GLY A 102 -1.21 6.41 10.89
N LEU A 103 -0.30 7.37 10.73
CA LEU A 103 -0.61 8.76 10.42
C LEU A 103 -0.17 9.05 9.00
N GLN A 104 -1.02 9.64 8.17
CA GLN A 104 -0.72 9.93 6.77
C GLN A 104 -1.10 11.33 6.37
N VAL A 105 -0.34 11.88 5.43
CA VAL A 105 -0.66 13.11 4.70
C VAL A 105 -0.63 12.79 3.22
N THR A 106 -1.69 13.13 2.51
CA THR A 106 -1.80 12.94 1.06
C THR A 106 -2.04 14.30 0.40
N TYR A 107 -1.22 14.65 -0.58
CA TYR A 107 -1.44 15.79 -1.45
C TYR A 107 -1.88 15.32 -2.82
N THR A 108 -2.89 15.98 -3.38
CA THR A 108 -3.51 15.63 -4.66
C THR A 108 -3.53 16.84 -5.57
N GLU A 109 -3.09 16.67 -6.81
CA GLU A 109 -3.20 17.67 -7.88
C GLU A 109 -3.85 17.03 -9.11
N GLU A 110 -4.79 17.74 -9.71
CA GLU A 110 -5.47 17.27 -10.92
C GLU A 110 -5.10 18.16 -12.10
N TYR A 111 -4.66 17.52 -13.19
CA TYR A 111 -4.36 18.22 -14.45
C TYR A 111 -5.02 17.49 -15.62
N ARG A 112 -6.06 18.08 -16.18
CA ARG A 112 -6.86 17.51 -17.27
C ARG A 112 -7.44 16.13 -16.87
N ARG A 113 -6.89 15.05 -17.46
CA ARG A 113 -7.30 13.66 -17.24
C ARG A 113 -6.41 12.92 -16.27
N PHE A 114 -5.39 13.58 -15.77
CA PHE A 114 -4.43 13.00 -14.85
C PHE A 114 -4.64 13.53 -13.44
N LYS A 115 -4.60 12.62 -12.48
CA LYS A 115 -4.60 12.91 -11.05
C LYS A 115 -3.28 12.42 -10.47
N PHE A 116 -2.52 13.33 -9.90
CA PHE A 116 -1.24 13.07 -9.26
C PHE A 116 -1.44 13.10 -7.75
N GLN A 117 -0.94 12.09 -7.06
CA GLN A 117 -1.02 12.00 -5.61
C GLN A 117 0.35 11.66 -5.03
N VAL A 118 0.73 12.38 -3.99
CA VAL A 118 1.90 12.08 -3.16
C VAL A 118 1.41 11.84 -1.74
N ARG A 119 1.75 10.70 -1.16
CA ARG A 119 1.39 10.35 0.22
C ARG A 119 2.64 10.05 1.01
N SER A 120 2.72 10.62 2.21
CA SER A 120 3.69 10.29 3.24
C SER A 120 2.94 9.68 4.42
N LYS A 121 3.38 8.52 4.92
CA LYS A 121 2.72 7.79 6.01
C LYS A 121 3.74 7.28 7.00
N ALA A 122 3.59 7.64 8.27
CA ALA A 122 4.30 7.05 9.41
C ALA A 122 3.46 5.90 9.97
N ILE A 123 4.08 4.75 10.23
CA ILE A 123 3.40 3.54 10.68
C ILE A 123 4.16 2.90 11.84
N GLY A 124 3.45 2.59 12.92
CA GLY A 124 3.93 1.74 13.99
C GLY A 124 3.21 0.38 13.95
N THR A 125 3.97 -0.71 13.86
CA THR A 125 3.45 -2.08 13.88
C THR A 125 3.83 -2.75 15.19
N PHE A 126 2.83 -3.14 15.97
CA PHE A 126 2.92 -3.85 17.25
C PHE A 126 2.71 -5.34 17.00
N PHE A 127 3.60 -6.15 17.53
CA PHE A 127 3.55 -7.60 17.37
C PHE A 127 3.10 -8.26 18.68
N ASP A 128 2.41 -9.41 18.58
CA ASP A 128 2.11 -10.23 19.73
C ASP A 128 3.43 -10.77 20.32
N GLU A 129 3.74 -10.37 21.57
CA GLU A 129 5.02 -10.68 22.22
C GLU A 129 5.17 -12.15 22.62
N ARG A 130 4.09 -12.94 22.56
CA ARG A 130 4.12 -14.36 22.93
C ARG A 130 5.17 -15.18 22.19
N THR A 131 5.65 -14.67 21.07
CA THR A 131 6.57 -15.40 20.20
C THR A 131 8.03 -15.01 20.38
N GLY A 132 8.35 -13.89 21.05
CA GLY A 132 9.71 -13.38 21.23
C GLY A 132 10.53 -13.22 19.92
N ALA A 133 9.83 -13.31 18.76
CA ALA A 133 10.46 -13.39 17.45
C ALA A 133 10.90 -12.02 16.90
N HIS A 134 10.39 -10.94 17.48
CA HIS A 134 10.62 -9.59 16.96
C HIS A 134 11.61 -8.85 17.84
N ARG A 135 12.78 -8.52 17.25
CA ARG A 135 13.85 -7.79 17.93
C ARG A 135 13.44 -6.37 18.33
N VAL A 136 12.54 -5.75 17.56
CA VAL A 136 12.03 -4.39 17.78
C VAL A 136 10.52 -4.40 17.73
N ASN A 137 9.88 -3.94 18.83
CA ASN A 137 8.43 -3.81 18.96
C ASN A 137 8.11 -2.50 19.70
N PRO A 138 7.37 -1.52 19.12
CA PRO A 138 6.83 -1.56 17.75
C PRO A 138 7.91 -1.36 16.69
N ARG A 139 7.66 -1.88 15.48
CA ARG A 139 8.48 -1.61 14.31
C ARG A 139 7.93 -0.37 13.60
N LEU A 140 8.79 0.64 13.39
CA LEU A 140 8.40 1.93 12.83
C LEU A 140 8.84 2.03 11.36
N TYR A 141 7.87 2.36 10.49
CA TYR A 141 8.10 2.59 9.07
C TYR A 141 7.70 3.99 8.66
N TRP A 142 8.50 4.59 7.80
CA TRP A 142 8.13 5.74 7.01
C TRP A 142 7.87 5.29 5.57
N ARG A 143 6.71 5.58 5.04
CA ARG A 143 6.30 5.14 3.69
C ARG A 143 5.96 6.35 2.84
N ASN A 144 6.56 6.43 1.65
CA ASN A 144 6.30 7.49 0.69
C ASN A 144 5.76 6.88 -0.60
N ARG A 145 4.59 7.29 -1.03
CA ARG A 145 3.92 6.79 -2.24
C ARG A 145 3.68 7.92 -3.22
N MET A 146 3.99 7.67 -4.48
CA MET A 146 3.53 8.46 -5.61
C MET A 146 2.54 7.63 -6.42
N LYS A 147 1.44 8.25 -6.85
CA LYS A 147 0.40 7.61 -7.67
C LYS A 147 -0.02 8.56 -8.77
N VAL A 148 -0.11 8.04 -9.99
CA VAL A 148 -0.67 8.72 -11.15
C VAL A 148 -1.90 7.95 -11.59
N THR A 149 -3.03 8.64 -11.73
CA THR A 149 -4.28 8.06 -12.23
C THR A 149 -4.65 8.76 -13.53
N TYR A 150 -4.99 8.00 -14.55
CA TYR A 150 -5.51 8.47 -15.82
C TYR A 150 -6.96 8.04 -16.00
N GLN A 151 -7.83 8.99 -16.30
CA GLN A 151 -9.24 8.75 -16.58
C GLN A 151 -9.58 9.26 -17.98
N PRO A 152 -9.83 8.36 -18.96
CA PRO A 152 -10.29 8.76 -20.30
C PRO A 152 -11.66 9.45 -20.22
N LEU A 153 -11.95 10.36 -21.16
CA LEU A 153 -13.27 10.98 -21.26
C LEU A 153 -14.35 9.93 -21.57
N TYR A 154 -15.50 10.09 -20.95
CA TYR A 154 -16.67 9.22 -21.12
C TYR A 154 -16.44 7.74 -20.83
N SER A 155 -15.31 7.39 -20.20
CA SER A 155 -14.95 6.03 -19.86
C SER A 155 -15.38 5.66 -18.43
N ARG A 156 -15.82 4.41 -18.26
CA ARG A 156 -16.01 3.81 -16.94
C ARG A 156 -14.70 3.27 -16.34
N PHE A 157 -13.63 3.26 -17.14
CA PHE A 157 -12.32 2.79 -16.72
C PHE A 157 -11.45 3.93 -16.20
N LYS A 158 -10.65 3.64 -15.16
CA LYS A 158 -9.53 4.44 -14.69
C LYS A 158 -8.30 3.55 -14.60
N TYR A 159 -7.16 4.07 -14.99
CA TYR A 159 -5.87 3.37 -14.93
C TYR A 159 -5.00 4.09 -13.93
N ALA A 160 -4.35 3.35 -13.04
CA ALA A 160 -3.43 3.97 -12.11
C ALA A 160 -2.13 3.18 -11.97
N LEU A 161 -1.02 3.91 -11.87
CA LEU A 161 0.30 3.41 -11.52
C LEU A 161 0.72 4.07 -10.22
N SER A 162 1.18 3.29 -9.26
CA SER A 162 1.76 3.83 -8.03
C SER A 162 3.04 3.11 -7.66
N THR A 163 3.95 3.86 -7.04
CA THR A 163 5.19 3.33 -6.47
C THR A 163 5.31 3.84 -5.05
N GLU A 164 5.66 2.96 -4.12
CA GLU A 164 5.77 3.25 -2.69
C GLU A 164 7.08 2.70 -2.13
N LEU A 165 7.83 3.56 -1.46
CA LEU A 165 9.07 3.24 -0.76
C LEU A 165 8.78 3.04 0.73
N PHE A 166 9.42 2.02 1.32
CA PHE A 166 9.32 1.68 2.73
C PHE A 166 10.66 1.89 3.39
N TRP A 167 10.70 2.77 4.38
CA TRP A 167 11.89 3.06 5.17
C TRP A 167 11.67 2.58 6.59
N LEU A 168 12.47 1.60 7.02
CA LEU A 168 12.49 1.12 8.40
C LEU A 168 13.34 2.06 9.25
N THR A 169 12.75 2.70 10.28
CA THR A 169 13.40 3.81 10.99
C THR A 169 14.04 3.43 12.31
N ASN A 170 13.56 2.39 12.98
CA ASN A 170 13.95 2.09 14.36
C ASN A 170 14.64 0.73 14.57
N ASP A 171 15.08 0.05 13.51
CA ASP A 171 15.88 -1.17 13.64
C ASP A 171 17.37 -0.84 13.47
N PRO A 172 18.22 -0.89 14.53
CA PRO A 172 19.62 -0.51 14.46
C PRO A 172 20.48 -1.43 13.58
N LYS A 173 20.00 -2.65 13.30
CA LYS A 173 20.73 -3.61 12.46
C LYS A 173 20.23 -3.66 11.01
N LYS A 174 18.96 -3.27 10.77
CA LYS A 174 18.29 -3.33 9.46
C LYS A 174 17.60 -2.01 9.09
N GLY A 175 17.93 -0.91 9.78
CA GLY A 175 17.36 0.41 9.47
C GLY A 175 17.73 0.85 8.06
N GLY A 176 16.80 1.51 7.37
CA GLY A 176 16.99 2.02 6.03
C GLY A 176 15.88 1.63 5.08
N LEU A 177 16.18 1.71 3.79
CA LEU A 177 15.24 1.36 2.73
C LEU A 177 15.03 -0.16 2.72
N ASP A 178 13.78 -0.60 2.98
CA ASP A 178 13.44 -2.00 3.24
C ASP A 178 12.73 -2.65 2.04
N ASN A 179 11.80 -1.90 1.42
CA ASN A 179 10.99 -2.46 0.34
C ASN A 179 10.55 -1.38 -0.67
N LEU A 180 10.41 -1.79 -1.92
CA LEU A 180 9.81 -1.01 -3.00
C LEU A 180 8.56 -1.73 -3.49
N ARG A 181 7.41 -1.05 -3.46
CA ARG A 181 6.15 -1.57 -3.97
C ARG A 181 5.73 -0.82 -5.22
N THR A 182 5.42 -1.54 -6.27
CA THR A 182 4.83 -0.99 -7.49
C THR A 182 3.47 -1.64 -7.74
N VAL A 183 2.45 -0.83 -8.03
CA VAL A 183 1.09 -1.31 -8.31
C VAL A 183 0.58 -0.68 -9.59
N LEU A 184 0.15 -1.53 -10.51
CA LEU A 184 -0.63 -1.15 -11.70
C LEU A 184 -2.08 -1.59 -11.45
N SER A 185 -3.05 -0.69 -11.61
CA SER A 185 -4.46 -1.00 -11.40
C SER A 185 -5.37 -0.46 -12.50
N VAL A 186 -6.45 -1.18 -12.72
CA VAL A 186 -7.55 -0.81 -13.61
C VAL A 186 -8.83 -0.84 -12.79
N ASP A 187 -9.45 0.32 -12.63
CA ASP A 187 -10.72 0.48 -11.93
C ASP A 187 -11.85 0.53 -12.96
N TYR A 188 -12.90 -0.27 -12.78
CA TYR A 188 -14.12 -0.26 -13.59
C TYR A 188 -15.30 0.15 -12.72
N ARG A 189 -15.99 1.24 -13.11
CA ARG A 189 -17.19 1.73 -12.42
C ARG A 189 -18.40 0.84 -12.75
N LEU A 190 -18.79 -0.02 -11.83
CA LEU A 190 -19.96 -0.89 -11.94
C LEU A 190 -21.25 -0.07 -11.83
N ALA A 191 -21.35 0.77 -10.80
CA ALA A 191 -22.50 1.62 -10.52
C ALA A 191 -22.05 2.96 -9.94
N ARG A 192 -22.98 3.84 -9.59
CA ARG A 192 -22.67 5.18 -9.03
C ARG A 192 -21.78 5.10 -7.78
N ARG A 193 -22.00 4.09 -6.94
CA ARG A 193 -21.30 3.90 -5.66
C ARG A 193 -20.27 2.78 -5.68
N TYR A 194 -20.30 1.89 -6.68
CA TYR A 194 -19.49 0.68 -6.70
C TYR A 194 -18.48 0.70 -7.84
N THR A 195 -17.25 0.35 -7.50
CA THR A 195 -16.12 0.23 -8.44
C THR A 195 -15.40 -1.10 -8.19
N LEU A 196 -15.18 -1.87 -9.25
CA LEU A 196 -14.32 -3.04 -9.21
C LEU A 196 -12.94 -2.64 -9.67
N SER A 197 -11.91 -2.95 -8.89
CA SER A 197 -10.50 -2.70 -9.21
C SER A 197 -9.78 -4.02 -9.39
N ALA A 198 -9.16 -4.23 -10.55
CA ALA A 198 -8.18 -5.30 -10.76
C ALA A 198 -6.78 -4.69 -10.72
N PHE A 199 -5.82 -5.37 -10.09
CA PHE A 199 -4.48 -4.85 -9.99
C PHE A 199 -3.41 -5.95 -10.03
N ALA A 200 -2.22 -5.55 -10.51
CA ALA A 200 -0.97 -6.27 -10.37
C ALA A 200 -0.06 -5.48 -9.43
N ARG A 201 0.52 -6.14 -8.44
CA ARG A 201 1.40 -5.55 -7.44
C ARG A 201 2.70 -6.33 -7.39
N MET A 202 3.80 -5.60 -7.34
CA MET A 202 5.14 -6.13 -7.16
C MET A 202 5.74 -5.51 -5.89
N ASP A 203 6.17 -6.34 -4.97
CA ASP A 203 6.90 -5.99 -3.75
C ASP A 203 8.32 -6.50 -3.86
N ASN A 204 9.29 -5.60 -3.94
CA ASN A 204 10.72 -5.91 -4.03
C ASN A 204 11.39 -5.64 -2.69
N ASP A 205 11.98 -6.67 -2.08
CA ASP A 205 12.83 -6.48 -0.92
C ASP A 205 14.13 -5.78 -1.34
N LEU A 206 14.53 -4.75 -0.60
CA LEU A 206 15.72 -3.94 -0.87
C LEU A 206 16.72 -4.10 0.29
N TRP A 207 18.02 -4.09 -0.05
CA TRP A 207 19.13 -4.08 0.92
C TRP A 207 19.05 -5.21 1.97
N VAL A 208 18.56 -6.37 1.60
CA VAL A 208 18.49 -7.56 2.46
C VAL A 208 19.31 -8.71 1.86
N ASN A 209 19.84 -9.57 2.73
CA ASN A 209 20.42 -10.83 2.30
C ASN A 209 19.26 -11.75 1.86
N ASN A 210 19.35 -12.38 0.69
CA ASN A 210 18.31 -13.20 0.07
C ASN A 210 17.00 -12.41 -0.22
N PRO A 211 17.03 -11.44 -1.15
CA PRO A 211 15.86 -10.64 -1.49
C PRO A 211 14.79 -11.50 -2.17
N VAL A 212 13.54 -11.26 -1.83
CA VAL A 212 12.38 -11.92 -2.45
C VAL A 212 11.56 -10.89 -3.22
N ASP A 213 11.27 -11.20 -4.48
CA ASP A 213 10.34 -10.44 -5.31
C ASP A 213 8.97 -11.12 -5.26
N ARG A 214 7.97 -10.43 -4.71
CA ARG A 214 6.61 -10.96 -4.58
C ARG A 214 5.68 -10.29 -5.57
N PHE A 215 5.05 -11.09 -6.40
CA PHE A 215 4.06 -10.64 -7.37
C PHE A 215 2.67 -11.05 -6.89
N TYR A 216 1.76 -10.07 -6.79
CA TYR A 216 0.37 -10.31 -6.41
C TYR A 216 -0.56 -9.85 -7.52
N PHE A 217 -1.57 -10.66 -7.81
CA PHE A 217 -2.72 -10.24 -8.57
C PHE A 217 -3.89 -10.11 -7.61
N GLY A 218 -4.70 -9.07 -7.79
CA GLY A 218 -5.78 -8.85 -6.85
C GLY A 218 -7.00 -8.19 -7.44
N LEU A 219 -8.10 -8.36 -6.71
CA LEU A 219 -9.39 -7.75 -6.96
C LEU A 219 -9.85 -7.00 -5.71
N THR A 220 -10.34 -5.77 -5.88
CA THR A 220 -10.92 -4.96 -4.81
C THR A 220 -12.31 -4.50 -5.23
N LEU A 221 -13.30 -4.75 -4.40
CA LEU A 221 -14.61 -4.11 -4.51
C LEU A 221 -14.61 -2.84 -3.65
N LYS A 222 -14.82 -1.70 -4.28
CA LYS A 222 -14.85 -0.38 -3.61
C LYS A 222 -16.28 0.15 -3.58
N ALA A 223 -16.74 0.59 -2.41
CA ALA A 223 -18.01 1.27 -2.20
C ALA A 223 -17.77 2.70 -1.69
N LYS A 224 -18.53 3.68 -2.19
CA LYS A 224 -18.43 5.08 -1.77
C LYS A 224 -19.81 5.66 -1.47
N TYR A 225 -19.97 6.17 -0.24
CA TYR A 225 -21.20 6.72 0.32
C TYR A 225 -21.08 8.21 0.66
#